data_48c56074b0a01341840cbc0997ac96fc
#
_entry.id   48c56074b0a01341840cbc0997ac96fc
#
_cell.length_a   1.000
_cell.length_b   1.000
_cell.length_c   1.000
_cell.angle_alpha   90.00
_cell.angle_beta   90.00
_cell.angle_gamma   90.00
#
_symmetry.space_group_name_H-M   'P 1'
#
loop_
_entity.id
_entity.type
_entity.pdbx_description
1 polymer ?
#
loop_
_entity_poly.entity_id
_entity_poly.type
_entity_poly.pdbx_seq_one_letter_code
_entity_poly.pdbx_strand_id
1 'polypeptide(L)'
;MKYIFKFIEYINETNILSLATLILIIGYLRYLYNKKEEVEEYLGFKLVGFHMLGLFTFSFNFKYIKFVLPIGFIIYLLFMKNKERKNNIIKKKATVFGFIILCLGGINSIIYNKVEYRDRIIPMESIAINSLKGNYEILKKELDIDNQAFIEKLDLDYNKNEIKMLSYTVKDINNNKYYYISNNTKSYNVYISKIYDYNEEDMLVFNPMEYNIDIEKFLDIINNVKFKENKDADYYIIQKWFNVLWGNW
;
A
#
# COMPACT_ATOMS: atom_id res chain seq x y z
N MET A 1 -0.92 -1.94 20.67
CA MET A 1 -0.41 -1.71 19.29
C MET A 1 -1.52 -1.78 18.22
N LYS A 2 -2.41 -2.80 18.19
CA LYS A 2 -3.49 -2.93 17.17
C LYS A 2 -4.35 -1.65 17.01
N TYR A 3 -4.72 -0.96 18.09
CA TYR A 3 -5.53 0.27 18.04
C TYR A 3 -4.79 1.47 17.44
N ILE A 4 -3.48 1.59 17.68
CA ILE A 4 -2.66 2.67 17.12
C ILE A 4 -2.56 2.51 15.59
N PHE A 5 -2.38 1.29 15.11
CA PHE A 5 -2.31 1.01 13.68
C PHE A 5 -3.65 1.29 12.97
N LYS A 6 -4.78 0.82 13.53
CA LYS A 6 -6.12 1.16 12.99
C LYS A 6 -6.37 2.66 12.98
N PHE A 7 -5.90 3.41 13.97
CA PHE A 7 -6.03 4.86 14.02
C PHE A 7 -5.20 5.55 12.92
N ILE A 8 -3.97 5.08 12.66
CA ILE A 8 -3.12 5.61 11.58
C ILE A 8 -3.75 5.31 10.21
N GLU A 9 -4.25 4.09 9.99
CA GLU A 9 -4.97 3.69 8.77
C GLU A 9 -6.17 4.64 8.56
N TYR A 10 -7.05 4.78 9.53
CA TYR A 10 -8.23 5.65 9.48
C TYR A 10 -7.92 7.12 9.15
N ILE A 11 -6.90 7.70 9.79
CA ILE A 11 -6.51 9.11 9.53
C ILE A 11 -6.03 9.30 8.09
N ASN A 12 -5.29 8.34 7.53
CA ASN A 12 -4.78 8.44 6.17
C ASN A 12 -5.88 8.20 5.12
N GLU A 13 -6.80 7.27 5.36
CA GLU A 13 -7.92 6.98 4.45
C GLU A 13 -8.94 8.12 4.38
N THR A 14 -9.21 8.81 5.49
CA THR A 14 -10.27 9.82 5.58
C THR A 14 -9.86 11.23 5.10
N ASN A 15 -8.66 11.42 4.57
CA ASN A 15 -8.11 12.73 4.19
C ASN A 15 -8.10 13.80 5.33
N ILE A 16 -8.38 13.42 6.57
CA ILE A 16 -8.40 14.31 7.73
C ILE A 16 -7.02 14.95 7.91
N LEU A 17 -5.94 14.17 7.77
CA LEU A 17 -4.58 14.67 7.90
C LEU A 17 -4.27 15.74 6.86
N SER A 18 -4.71 15.54 5.61
CA SER A 18 -4.56 16.48 4.52
C SER A 18 -5.27 17.80 4.80
N LEU A 19 -6.52 17.74 5.26
CA LEU A 19 -7.31 18.91 5.62
C LEU A 19 -6.69 19.67 6.81
N ALA A 20 -6.30 18.96 7.86
CA ALA A 20 -5.66 19.55 9.04
C ALA A 20 -4.34 20.25 8.66
N THR A 21 -3.53 19.64 7.78
CA THR A 21 -2.30 20.23 7.27
C THR A 21 -2.59 21.51 6.47
N LEU A 22 -3.62 21.53 5.63
CA LEU A 22 -4.02 22.71 4.87
C LEU A 22 -4.42 23.87 5.78
N ILE A 23 -5.25 23.60 6.81
CA ILE A 23 -5.66 24.59 7.80
C ILE A 23 -4.43 25.17 8.55
N LEU A 24 -3.51 24.31 8.94
CA LEU A 24 -2.27 24.69 9.61
C LEU A 24 -1.40 25.58 8.72
N ILE A 25 -1.26 25.26 7.42
CA ILE A 25 -0.52 26.08 6.44
C ILE A 25 -1.14 27.46 6.33
N ILE A 26 -2.44 27.53 6.10
CA ILE A 26 -3.17 28.82 5.96
C ILE A 26 -3.01 29.65 7.24
N GLY A 27 -3.23 29.04 8.40
CA GLY A 27 -3.12 29.71 9.70
C GLY A 27 -1.71 30.27 9.94
N TYR A 28 -0.67 29.48 9.65
CA TYR A 28 0.71 29.91 9.82
C TYR A 28 1.12 31.02 8.84
N LEU A 29 0.73 30.92 7.57
CA LEU A 29 1.01 31.97 6.59
C LEU A 29 0.30 33.28 6.95
N ARG A 30 -0.94 33.21 7.44
CA ARG A 30 -1.67 34.39 7.97
C ARG A 30 -0.96 34.98 9.19
N TYR A 31 -0.50 34.14 10.11
CA TYR A 31 0.31 34.59 11.25
C TYR A 31 1.57 35.32 10.80
N LEU A 32 2.32 34.78 9.83
CA LEU A 32 3.51 35.44 9.28
C LEU A 32 3.17 36.76 8.59
N TYR A 33 2.05 36.82 7.85
CA TYR A 33 1.59 38.06 7.22
C TYR A 33 1.32 39.17 8.24
N ASN A 34 0.76 38.83 9.40
CA ASN A 34 0.50 39.79 10.48
C ASN A 34 1.78 40.26 11.18
N LYS A 35 2.92 39.57 10.99
CA LYS A 35 4.25 39.92 11.50
C LYS A 35 5.10 40.70 10.51
N LYS A 36 4.50 41.28 9.47
CA LYS A 36 5.19 42.15 8.51
C LYS A 36 5.76 43.37 9.21
N GLU A 37 7.00 43.71 8.86
CA GLU A 37 7.71 44.89 9.36
C GLU A 37 7.54 46.09 8.39
N GLU A 38 7.43 45.79 7.09
CA GLU A 38 7.30 46.76 6.04
C GLU A 38 6.06 46.52 5.16
N VAL A 39 5.51 47.61 4.61
CA VAL A 39 4.45 47.49 3.60
C VAL A 39 5.06 47.00 2.30
N GLU A 40 4.57 45.88 1.80
CA GLU A 40 5.01 45.25 0.57
C GLU A 40 3.81 44.79 -0.24
N GLU A 41 3.76 45.19 -1.51
CA GLU A 41 2.70 44.75 -2.42
C GLU A 41 2.71 43.24 -2.62
N TYR A 42 1.54 42.66 -2.64
CA TYR A 42 1.34 41.22 -2.84
C TYR A 42 2.08 40.30 -1.85
N LEU A 43 2.37 40.80 -0.65
CA LEU A 43 3.11 40.03 0.36
C LEU A 43 2.49 38.67 0.64
N GLY A 44 1.16 38.57 0.70
CA GLY A 44 0.46 37.30 0.90
C GLY A 44 0.82 36.27 -0.17
N PHE A 45 0.77 36.63 -1.46
CA PHE A 45 1.15 35.76 -2.56
C PHE A 45 2.65 35.41 -2.53
N LYS A 46 3.50 36.36 -2.16
CA LYS A 46 4.94 36.10 -1.98
C LYS A 46 5.19 35.10 -0.87
N LEU A 47 4.49 35.17 0.26
CA LEU A 47 4.61 34.18 1.33
C LEU A 47 4.16 32.79 0.89
N VAL A 48 3.07 32.67 0.14
CA VAL A 48 2.65 31.41 -0.49
C VAL A 48 3.75 30.90 -1.44
N GLY A 49 4.28 31.75 -2.30
CA GLY A 49 5.38 31.37 -3.22
C GLY A 49 6.64 30.88 -2.50
N PHE A 50 7.03 31.55 -1.41
CA PHE A 50 8.16 31.11 -0.58
C PHE A 50 7.87 29.81 0.16
N HIS A 51 6.64 29.58 0.62
CA HIS A 51 6.22 28.32 1.21
C HIS A 51 6.27 27.18 0.17
N MET A 52 5.71 27.41 -1.03
CA MET A 52 5.78 26.46 -2.14
C MET A 52 7.22 26.14 -2.55
N LEU A 53 8.11 27.12 -2.53
CA LEU A 53 9.53 26.89 -2.78
C LEU A 53 10.14 25.92 -1.77
N GLY A 54 9.72 25.98 -0.49
CA GLY A 54 10.12 25.02 0.53
C GLY A 54 9.59 23.59 0.28
N LEU A 55 8.41 23.47 -0.31
CA LEU A 55 7.78 22.19 -0.65
C LEU A 55 8.28 21.59 -1.97
N PHE A 56 8.90 22.42 -2.85
CA PHE A 56 9.20 21.98 -4.20
C PHE A 56 10.30 20.92 -4.22
N THR A 57 9.92 19.76 -4.78
CA THR A 57 10.80 18.60 -4.91
C THR A 57 10.94 18.16 -6.35
N PHE A 58 12.04 17.49 -6.63
CA PHE A 58 12.22 16.76 -7.87
C PHE A 58 12.46 15.28 -7.55
N SER A 59 11.72 14.39 -8.20
CA SER A 59 11.85 12.95 -7.99
C SER A 59 12.50 12.29 -9.20
N PHE A 60 13.53 11.50 -8.92
CA PHE A 60 14.18 10.63 -9.91
C PHE A 60 13.75 9.20 -9.63
N ASN A 61 13.19 8.53 -10.63
CA ASN A 61 12.89 7.11 -10.57
C ASN A 61 13.96 6.35 -11.36
N PHE A 62 14.91 5.76 -10.65
CA PHE A 62 15.79 4.76 -11.23
C PHE A 62 15.16 3.38 -11.02
N LYS A 63 15.52 2.41 -11.87
CA LYS A 63 14.97 1.04 -11.84
C LYS A 63 14.86 0.41 -10.43
N TYR A 64 15.78 0.77 -9.52
CA TYR A 64 15.86 0.20 -8.16
C TYR A 64 15.75 1.22 -7.03
N ILE A 65 15.83 2.53 -7.34
CA ILE A 65 15.90 3.57 -6.30
C ILE A 65 15.03 4.74 -6.72
N LYS A 66 14.08 5.10 -5.86
CA LYS A 66 13.33 6.35 -5.97
C LYS A 66 14.01 7.40 -5.08
N PHE A 67 14.54 8.43 -5.70
CA PHE A 67 15.23 9.50 -4.98
C PHE A 67 14.46 10.80 -5.11
N VAL A 68 14.14 11.44 -3.97
CA VAL A 68 13.42 12.72 -3.92
C VAL A 68 14.32 13.79 -3.37
N LEU A 69 14.59 14.82 -4.17
CA LEU A 69 15.42 15.97 -3.79
C LEU A 69 14.55 17.19 -3.49
N PRO A 70 14.74 17.87 -2.34
CA PRO A 70 14.07 19.13 -2.02
C PRO A 70 14.75 20.30 -2.77
N ILE A 71 14.66 20.29 -4.11
CA ILE A 71 15.39 21.25 -4.97
C ILE A 71 14.99 22.69 -4.66
N GLY A 72 13.74 22.96 -4.39
CA GLY A 72 13.30 24.33 -4.09
C GLY A 72 13.95 24.87 -2.82
N PHE A 73 14.09 24.05 -1.77
CA PHE A 73 14.78 24.46 -0.55
C PHE A 73 16.29 24.64 -0.78
N ILE A 74 16.92 23.79 -1.60
CA ILE A 74 18.31 23.91 -1.99
C ILE A 74 18.55 25.23 -2.76
N ILE A 75 17.71 25.53 -3.75
CA ILE A 75 17.75 26.79 -4.50
C ILE A 75 17.62 28.00 -3.55
N TYR A 76 16.71 27.92 -2.59
CA TYR A 76 16.55 28.96 -1.58
C TYR A 76 17.86 29.19 -0.80
N LEU A 77 18.48 28.10 -0.30
CA LEU A 77 19.72 28.18 0.49
C LEU A 77 20.88 28.75 -0.32
N LEU A 78 21.04 28.34 -1.57
CA LEU A 78 22.19 28.77 -2.41
C LEU A 78 22.03 30.17 -2.96
N PHE A 79 20.84 30.54 -3.42
CA PHE A 79 20.68 31.77 -4.21
C PHE A 79 19.83 32.85 -3.53
N MET A 80 19.02 32.51 -2.54
CA MET A 80 18.01 33.42 -2.01
C MET A 80 18.19 33.79 -0.54
N LYS A 81 18.88 32.97 0.25
CA LYS A 81 19.01 33.15 1.71
C LYS A 81 19.66 34.47 2.10
N ASN A 82 20.69 34.87 1.35
CA ASN A 82 21.53 36.05 1.67
C ASN A 82 21.09 37.35 0.94
N LYS A 83 20.02 37.30 0.15
CA LYS A 83 19.54 38.51 -0.54
C LYS A 83 18.76 39.39 0.42
N GLU A 84 19.11 40.65 0.51
CA GLU A 84 18.33 41.67 1.22
C GLU A 84 17.00 41.91 0.51
N ARG A 85 15.91 41.78 1.25
CA ARG A 85 14.54 41.91 0.75
C ARG A 85 13.64 42.44 1.86
N LYS A 86 12.63 43.25 1.46
CA LYS A 86 11.55 43.59 2.38
C LYS A 86 10.94 42.34 3.01
N ASN A 87 10.68 42.40 4.28
CA ASN A 87 10.07 41.27 5.04
C ASN A 87 10.85 39.95 4.91
N ASN A 88 12.17 40.01 4.83
CA ASN A 88 13.02 38.82 4.56
C ASN A 88 12.86 37.73 5.61
N ILE A 89 12.70 38.10 6.90
CA ILE A 89 12.60 37.18 8.00
C ILE A 89 11.36 36.29 7.86
N ILE A 90 10.19 36.87 7.54
CA ILE A 90 8.95 36.11 7.41
C ILE A 90 8.95 35.25 6.13
N LYS A 91 9.57 35.71 5.04
CA LYS A 91 9.75 34.91 3.81
C LYS A 91 10.64 33.70 4.07
N LYS A 92 11.75 33.88 4.80
CA LYS A 92 12.61 32.80 5.26
C LYS A 92 11.82 31.79 6.10
N LYS A 93 11.04 32.25 7.08
CA LYS A 93 10.19 31.38 7.90
C LYS A 93 9.16 30.62 7.07
N ALA A 94 8.53 31.26 6.06
CA ALA A 94 7.61 30.58 5.16
C ALA A 94 8.29 29.44 4.37
N THR A 95 9.49 29.66 3.85
CA THR A 95 10.26 28.64 3.12
C THR A 95 10.66 27.48 4.03
N VAL A 96 11.22 27.77 5.20
CA VAL A 96 11.59 26.74 6.19
C VAL A 96 10.38 25.94 6.64
N PHE A 97 9.24 26.61 6.85
CA PHE A 97 8.00 25.92 7.20
C PHE A 97 7.52 24.98 6.08
N GLY A 98 7.59 25.39 4.81
CA GLY A 98 7.30 24.51 3.68
C GLY A 98 8.20 23.28 3.68
N PHE A 99 9.49 23.44 3.92
CA PHE A 99 10.43 22.32 4.01
C PHE A 99 10.12 21.39 5.20
N ILE A 100 9.72 21.94 6.36
CA ILE A 100 9.29 21.12 7.51
C ILE A 100 8.04 20.29 7.15
N ILE A 101 7.04 20.89 6.51
CA ILE A 101 5.84 20.17 6.05
C ILE A 101 6.21 19.06 5.07
N LEU A 102 7.14 19.29 4.14
CA LEU A 102 7.65 18.27 3.24
C LEU A 102 8.28 17.08 4.00
N CYS A 103 9.13 17.37 4.98
CA CYS A 103 9.77 16.34 5.80
C CYS A 103 8.72 15.52 6.61
N LEU A 104 7.74 16.20 7.21
CA LEU A 104 6.67 15.54 7.94
C LEU A 104 5.81 14.65 7.02
N GLY A 105 5.49 15.12 5.82
CA GLY A 105 4.80 14.33 4.81
C GLY A 105 5.60 13.08 4.39
N GLY A 106 6.92 13.22 4.21
CA GLY A 106 7.81 12.09 3.93
C GLY A 106 7.84 11.05 5.05
N ILE A 107 7.97 11.51 6.30
CA ILE A 107 7.94 10.63 7.49
C ILE A 107 6.59 9.91 7.59
N ASN A 108 5.47 10.65 7.41
CA ASN A 108 4.14 10.06 7.43
C ASN A 108 3.99 8.98 6.35
N SER A 109 4.47 9.23 5.13
CA SER A 109 4.44 8.24 4.05
C SER A 109 5.22 6.97 4.39
N ILE A 110 6.39 7.09 5.03
CA ILE A 110 7.18 5.93 5.47
C ILE A 110 6.45 5.15 6.56
N ILE A 111 5.87 5.84 7.55
CA ILE A 111 5.10 5.20 8.62
C ILE A 111 3.88 4.49 8.05
N TYR A 112 3.13 5.17 7.19
CA TYR A 112 1.95 4.60 6.53
C TYR A 112 2.30 3.33 5.77
N ASN A 113 3.33 3.35 4.91
CA ASN A 113 3.76 2.18 4.17
C ASN A 113 4.17 1.01 5.09
N LYS A 114 4.86 1.28 6.18
CA LYS A 114 5.23 0.25 7.16
C LYS A 114 4.03 -0.34 7.91
N VAL A 115 2.97 0.42 8.11
CA VAL A 115 1.74 -0.04 8.77
C VAL A 115 0.88 -0.82 7.79
N GLU A 116 0.71 -0.29 6.59
CA GLU A 116 -0.15 -0.83 5.53
C GLU A 116 0.36 -2.16 5.00
N TYR A 117 1.67 -2.26 4.75
CA TYR A 117 2.31 -3.46 4.18
C TYR A 117 3.06 -4.29 5.22
N ARG A 118 2.64 -4.24 6.50
CA ARG A 118 3.24 -5.09 7.53
C ARG A 118 2.79 -6.53 7.40
N ASP A 119 3.68 -7.45 7.68
CA ASP A 119 3.34 -8.85 7.84
C ASP A 119 2.33 -9.05 8.97
N ARG A 120 1.39 -9.94 8.78
CA ARG A 120 0.36 -10.28 9.77
C ARG A 120 0.37 -11.78 10.04
N ILE A 121 0.13 -12.14 11.29
CA ILE A 121 -0.12 -13.52 11.70
C ILE A 121 -1.55 -13.56 12.19
N ILE A 122 -2.39 -14.33 11.52
CA ILE A 122 -3.82 -14.42 11.82
C ILE A 122 -4.10 -15.82 12.38
N PRO A 123 -4.42 -15.93 13.68
CA PRO A 123 -4.72 -17.22 14.30
C PRO A 123 -6.03 -17.78 13.78
N MET A 124 -6.10 -19.11 13.63
CA MET A 124 -7.27 -19.84 13.20
C MET A 124 -7.57 -20.95 14.22
N GLU A 125 -8.84 -21.30 14.35
CA GLU A 125 -9.25 -22.42 15.20
C GLU A 125 -8.76 -23.75 14.65
N SER A 126 -8.87 -23.92 13.33
CA SER A 126 -8.36 -25.08 12.60
C SER A 126 -7.94 -24.72 11.19
N ILE A 127 -6.96 -25.46 10.65
CA ILE A 127 -6.56 -25.36 9.25
C ILE A 127 -6.70 -26.73 8.62
N ALA A 128 -7.87 -26.96 8.02
CA ALA A 128 -8.25 -28.19 7.35
C ALA A 128 -8.99 -27.86 6.06
N ILE A 129 -9.12 -28.81 5.14
CA ILE A 129 -9.77 -28.58 3.85
C ILE A 129 -11.19 -28.06 4.02
N ASN A 130 -11.97 -28.65 4.92
CA ASN A 130 -13.35 -28.24 5.19
C ASN A 130 -13.48 -26.89 5.89
N SER A 131 -12.41 -26.32 6.45
CA SER A 131 -12.41 -25.00 7.09
C SER A 131 -11.88 -23.90 6.19
N LEU A 132 -11.36 -24.20 4.99
CA LEU A 132 -10.68 -23.21 4.12
C LEU A 132 -11.56 -22.01 3.78
N LYS A 133 -12.84 -22.25 3.44
CA LYS A 133 -13.77 -21.16 3.12
C LYS A 133 -14.01 -20.26 4.33
N GLY A 134 -14.33 -20.83 5.48
CA GLY A 134 -14.53 -20.06 6.72
C GLY A 134 -13.27 -19.29 7.15
N ASN A 135 -12.10 -19.91 7.00
CA ASN A 135 -10.83 -19.24 7.26
C ASN A 135 -10.59 -18.08 6.30
N TYR A 136 -10.94 -18.23 5.02
CA TYR A 136 -10.80 -17.14 4.05
C TYR A 136 -11.72 -15.96 4.40
N GLU A 137 -12.95 -16.19 4.82
CA GLU A 137 -13.85 -15.12 5.27
C GLU A 137 -13.27 -14.33 6.46
N ILE A 138 -12.61 -15.03 7.39
CA ILE A 138 -11.89 -14.38 8.49
C ILE A 138 -10.73 -13.54 7.95
N LEU A 139 -9.93 -14.09 7.03
CA LEU A 139 -8.81 -13.36 6.40
C LEU A 139 -9.31 -12.13 5.65
N LYS A 140 -10.37 -12.28 4.84
CA LYS A 140 -10.99 -11.19 4.07
C LYS A 140 -11.39 -10.03 4.98
N LYS A 141 -12.04 -10.33 6.10
CA LYS A 141 -12.45 -9.32 7.09
C LYS A 141 -11.29 -8.68 7.85
N GLU A 142 -10.28 -9.47 8.26
CA GLU A 142 -9.13 -8.94 9.04
C GLU A 142 -8.14 -8.16 8.16
N LEU A 143 -8.09 -8.45 6.87
CA LEU A 143 -7.18 -7.85 5.90
C LEU A 143 -7.84 -6.78 5.02
N ASP A 144 -9.18 -6.66 5.10
CA ASP A 144 -9.99 -5.78 4.26
C ASP A 144 -9.79 -6.07 2.75
N ILE A 145 -9.85 -7.36 2.39
CA ILE A 145 -9.71 -7.80 1.00
C ILE A 145 -11.00 -7.50 0.24
N ASP A 146 -10.87 -6.86 -0.92
CA ASP A 146 -12.01 -6.52 -1.78
C ASP A 146 -12.72 -7.77 -2.32
N ASN A 147 -14.02 -7.64 -2.58
CA ASN A 147 -14.86 -8.72 -3.11
C ASN A 147 -14.46 -9.15 -4.53
N GLN A 148 -13.78 -8.29 -5.29
CA GLN A 148 -13.29 -8.57 -6.64
C GLN A 148 -11.85 -9.10 -6.65
N ALA A 149 -11.25 -9.30 -5.49
CA ALA A 149 -9.93 -9.92 -5.39
C ALA A 149 -9.98 -11.36 -5.87
N PHE A 150 -8.88 -11.85 -6.44
CA PHE A 150 -8.80 -13.19 -6.99
C PHE A 150 -7.50 -13.89 -6.61
N ILE A 151 -7.51 -15.23 -6.66
CA ILE A 151 -6.32 -16.06 -6.46
C ILE A 151 -5.54 -16.13 -7.76
N GLU A 152 -4.27 -15.72 -7.71
CA GLU A 152 -3.32 -15.81 -8.82
C GLU A 152 -2.54 -17.13 -8.77
N LYS A 153 -2.19 -17.59 -7.58
CA LYS A 153 -1.44 -18.83 -7.36
C LYS A 153 -1.93 -19.56 -6.13
N LEU A 154 -1.98 -20.88 -6.19
CA LEU A 154 -2.28 -21.75 -5.05
C LEU A 154 -1.41 -23.00 -5.10
N ASP A 155 -0.76 -23.30 -3.97
CA ASP A 155 -0.05 -24.54 -3.71
C ASP A 155 -0.68 -25.19 -2.47
N LEU A 156 -1.14 -26.45 -2.58
CA LEU A 156 -1.79 -27.19 -1.50
C LEU A 156 -1.28 -28.63 -1.45
N ASP A 157 -0.67 -29.01 -0.32
CA ASP A 157 -0.35 -30.39 0.05
C ASP A 157 -1.21 -30.80 1.25
N TYR A 158 -1.92 -31.94 1.14
CA TYR A 158 -2.82 -32.41 2.18
C TYR A 158 -2.86 -33.95 2.23
N ASN A 159 -3.22 -34.46 3.40
CA ASN A 159 -3.47 -35.87 3.61
C ASN A 159 -4.85 -36.04 4.27
N LYS A 160 -5.79 -36.70 3.57
CA LYS A 160 -7.21 -36.77 3.96
C LYS A 160 -7.80 -35.37 4.12
N ASN A 161 -8.06 -34.94 5.35
CA ASN A 161 -8.61 -33.61 5.65
C ASN A 161 -7.55 -32.66 6.27
N GLU A 162 -6.36 -33.16 6.55
CA GLU A 162 -5.28 -32.40 7.17
C GLU A 162 -4.43 -31.72 6.10
N ILE A 163 -4.27 -30.41 6.23
CA ILE A 163 -3.43 -29.62 5.35
C ILE A 163 -2.01 -29.63 5.93
N LYS A 164 -1.06 -30.15 5.16
CA LYS A 164 0.36 -30.11 5.48
C LYS A 164 0.98 -28.78 5.08
N MET A 165 0.71 -28.34 3.87
CA MET A 165 1.18 -27.08 3.32
C MET A 165 0.07 -26.44 2.51
N LEU A 166 -0.13 -25.14 2.73
CA LEU A 166 -0.99 -24.30 1.93
C LEU A 166 -0.31 -22.98 1.72
N SER A 167 -0.14 -22.59 0.49
CA SER A 167 0.25 -21.22 0.16
C SER A 167 -0.56 -20.72 -1.03
N TYR A 168 -1.01 -19.48 -0.97
CA TYR A 168 -1.72 -18.86 -2.08
C TYR A 168 -1.50 -17.36 -2.10
N THR A 169 -1.60 -16.81 -3.30
CA THR A 169 -1.47 -15.38 -3.56
C THR A 169 -2.82 -14.82 -3.95
N VAL A 170 -3.26 -13.80 -3.25
CA VAL A 170 -4.47 -13.04 -3.57
C VAL A 170 -4.05 -11.70 -4.16
N LYS A 171 -4.56 -11.40 -5.34
CA LYS A 171 -4.39 -10.10 -5.99
C LYS A 171 -5.66 -9.27 -5.81
N ASP A 172 -5.50 -8.15 -5.15
CA ASP A 172 -6.56 -7.19 -4.88
C ASP A 172 -6.26 -5.90 -5.65
N ILE A 173 -6.86 -5.79 -6.83
CA ILE A 173 -6.61 -4.67 -7.75
C ILE A 173 -7.16 -3.38 -7.16
N ASN A 174 -8.35 -3.42 -6.56
CA ASN A 174 -9.02 -2.23 -6.04
C ASN A 174 -8.24 -1.59 -4.89
N ASN A 175 -7.64 -2.40 -4.01
CA ASN A 175 -6.79 -1.95 -2.92
C ASN A 175 -5.31 -1.84 -3.30
N ASN A 176 -4.94 -2.20 -4.54
CA ASN A 176 -3.57 -2.21 -5.06
C ASN A 176 -2.60 -3.04 -4.20
N LYS A 177 -3.04 -4.25 -3.80
CA LYS A 177 -2.31 -5.13 -2.88
C LYS A 177 -2.19 -6.56 -3.39
N TYR A 178 -1.04 -7.17 -3.12
CA TYR A 178 -0.85 -8.60 -3.12
C TYR A 178 -0.80 -9.12 -1.68
N TYR A 179 -1.51 -10.20 -1.42
CA TYR A 179 -1.46 -10.94 -0.17
C TYR A 179 -0.88 -12.32 -0.43
N TYR A 180 0.32 -12.57 0.07
CA TYR A 180 0.95 -13.89 0.06
C TYR A 180 0.60 -14.58 1.37
N ILE A 181 -0.24 -15.61 1.30
CA ILE A 181 -0.81 -16.27 2.46
C ILE A 181 -0.25 -17.68 2.53
N SER A 182 0.31 -18.06 3.66
CA SER A 182 0.80 -19.41 3.92
C SER A 182 0.33 -19.91 5.28
N ASN A 183 0.06 -21.22 5.37
CA ASN A 183 -0.33 -21.79 6.65
C ASN A 183 0.88 -22.07 7.55
N ASN A 184 0.63 -21.93 8.83
CA ASN A 184 1.39 -22.52 9.92
C ASN A 184 0.44 -23.46 10.68
N THR A 185 0.87 -24.07 11.79
CA THR A 185 0.10 -25.10 12.52
C THR A 185 -1.30 -24.63 12.93
N LYS A 186 -1.45 -23.38 13.40
CA LYS A 186 -2.74 -22.80 13.86
C LYS A 186 -2.90 -21.32 13.45
N SER A 187 -2.25 -20.91 12.38
CA SER A 187 -2.30 -19.53 11.93
C SER A 187 -1.99 -19.44 10.45
N TYR A 188 -2.40 -18.34 9.84
CA TYR A 188 -1.87 -17.92 8.55
C TYR A 188 -0.83 -16.83 8.75
N ASN A 189 0.31 -17.00 8.07
CA ASN A 189 1.28 -15.93 7.87
C ASN A 189 0.90 -15.20 6.59
N VAL A 190 0.71 -13.90 6.69
CA VAL A 190 0.33 -13.05 5.55
C VAL A 190 1.41 -12.02 5.33
N TYR A 191 2.05 -12.08 4.18
CA TYR A 191 2.93 -11.04 3.67
C TYR A 191 2.15 -10.16 2.70
N ILE A 192 2.22 -8.83 2.88
CA ILE A 192 1.46 -7.86 2.10
C ILE A 192 2.44 -7.02 1.28
N SER A 193 2.23 -6.93 -0.02
CA SER A 193 3.00 -6.06 -0.90
C SER A 193 2.10 -5.20 -1.78
N LYS A 194 2.66 -4.12 -2.29
CA LYS A 194 2.00 -3.29 -3.28
C LYS A 194 2.08 -3.96 -4.65
N ILE A 195 1.00 -3.85 -5.45
CA ILE A 195 1.07 -4.20 -6.87
C ILE A 195 1.93 -3.12 -7.54
N TYR A 196 3.07 -3.52 -8.08
CA TYR A 196 3.87 -2.65 -8.93
C TYR A 196 3.45 -2.91 -10.37
N ASP A 197 3.02 -1.87 -11.07
CA ASP A 197 2.90 -1.93 -12.53
C ASP A 197 4.32 -2.09 -13.09
N TYR A 198 4.73 -3.35 -13.27
CA TYR A 198 5.83 -3.63 -14.17
C TYR A 198 5.30 -3.36 -15.57
N ASN A 199 5.98 -2.47 -16.30
CA ASN A 199 5.72 -2.30 -17.73
C ASN A 199 5.79 -3.68 -18.37
N GLU A 200 4.72 -4.08 -19.06
CA GLU A 200 4.60 -5.38 -19.73
C GLU A 200 5.75 -5.68 -20.71
N GLU A 201 6.52 -4.67 -21.10
CA GLU A 201 7.66 -4.79 -22.03
C GLU A 201 8.86 -5.53 -21.45
N ASP A 202 9.01 -5.68 -20.13
CA ASP A 202 10.16 -6.36 -19.51
C ASP A 202 9.89 -7.83 -19.14
N MET A 203 8.69 -8.34 -19.34
CA MET A 203 8.32 -9.74 -19.11
C MET A 203 8.03 -10.48 -20.42
N LEU A 204 9.07 -10.89 -21.13
CA LEU A 204 9.05 -12.09 -21.98
C LEU A 204 9.01 -13.37 -21.10
N VAL A 205 8.17 -13.39 -20.10
CA VAL A 205 7.79 -14.59 -19.39
C VAL A 205 6.41 -14.96 -19.90
N PHE A 206 6.33 -16.11 -20.56
CA PHE A 206 5.12 -16.81 -20.92
C PHE A 206 4.09 -16.63 -19.80
N ASN A 207 3.13 -15.73 -20.02
CA ASN A 207 2.00 -15.55 -19.15
C ASN A 207 1.04 -16.70 -19.47
N PRO A 208 0.96 -17.78 -18.66
CA PRO A 208 -0.15 -18.68 -18.80
C PRO A 208 -1.38 -17.86 -18.49
N MET A 209 -2.31 -17.76 -19.45
CA MET A 209 -3.57 -17.03 -19.43
C MET A 209 -4.02 -16.66 -18.00
N GLU A 210 -4.13 -15.37 -17.70
CA GLU A 210 -4.64 -14.86 -16.43
C GLU A 210 -6.10 -15.29 -16.29
N TYR A 211 -6.33 -16.42 -15.67
CA TYR A 211 -7.67 -16.80 -15.25
C TYR A 211 -7.92 -16.19 -13.88
N ASN A 212 -8.65 -15.10 -13.87
CA ASN A 212 -9.20 -14.50 -12.66
C ASN A 212 -10.23 -15.45 -12.06
N ILE A 213 -9.81 -16.28 -11.11
CA ILE A 213 -10.71 -17.20 -10.44
C ILE A 213 -11.26 -16.50 -9.21
N ASP A 214 -12.58 -16.33 -9.18
CA ASP A 214 -13.32 -15.87 -8.01
C ASP A 214 -13.02 -16.81 -6.82
N ILE A 215 -12.48 -16.24 -5.75
CA ILE A 215 -12.00 -16.98 -4.58
C ILE A 215 -13.14 -17.77 -3.92
N GLU A 216 -14.33 -17.19 -3.82
CA GLU A 216 -15.46 -17.83 -3.16
C GLU A 216 -15.93 -19.05 -3.95
N LYS A 217 -16.05 -18.96 -5.26
CA LYS A 217 -16.34 -20.09 -6.14
C LYS A 217 -15.28 -21.17 -6.06
N PHE A 218 -14.01 -20.74 -6.00
CA PHE A 218 -12.89 -21.65 -5.87
C PHE A 218 -12.98 -22.48 -4.58
N LEU A 219 -13.17 -21.83 -3.45
CA LEU A 219 -13.26 -22.47 -2.15
C LEU A 219 -14.51 -23.37 -2.04
N ASP A 220 -15.63 -22.98 -2.67
CA ASP A 220 -16.82 -23.83 -2.76
C ASP A 220 -16.55 -25.11 -3.53
N ILE A 221 -15.79 -25.04 -4.62
CA ILE A 221 -15.43 -26.22 -5.40
C ILE A 221 -14.49 -27.12 -4.61
N ILE A 222 -13.47 -26.57 -3.93
CA ILE A 222 -12.57 -27.37 -3.07
C ILE A 222 -13.35 -28.09 -1.98
N ASN A 223 -14.28 -27.42 -1.31
CA ASN A 223 -15.09 -28.04 -0.26
C ASN A 223 -16.02 -29.16 -0.77
N ASN A 224 -16.49 -29.04 -2.01
CA ASN A 224 -17.49 -29.97 -2.58
C ASN A 224 -16.86 -31.08 -3.43
N VAL A 225 -15.62 -30.96 -3.85
CA VAL A 225 -14.93 -31.97 -4.65
C VAL A 225 -14.43 -33.10 -3.72
N LYS A 226 -14.98 -34.30 -3.86
CA LYS A 226 -14.35 -35.50 -3.33
C LYS A 226 -13.11 -35.82 -4.15
N PHE A 227 -11.95 -35.37 -3.68
CA PHE A 227 -10.69 -35.69 -4.32
C PHE A 227 -10.46 -37.20 -4.24
N LYS A 228 -10.38 -37.88 -5.40
CA LYS A 228 -9.85 -39.23 -5.44
C LYS A 228 -8.37 -39.18 -5.13
N GLU A 229 -7.91 -39.90 -4.11
CA GLU A 229 -6.49 -40.09 -3.83
C GLU A 229 -5.83 -40.65 -5.08
N ASN A 230 -4.96 -39.89 -5.69
CA ASN A 230 -4.08 -40.37 -6.73
C ASN A 230 -2.69 -40.48 -6.10
N LYS A 231 -2.23 -41.71 -5.86
CA LYS A 231 -1.00 -42.03 -5.14
C LYS A 231 0.27 -41.51 -5.84
N ASP A 232 0.17 -41.13 -7.11
CA ASP A 232 1.31 -40.77 -7.96
C ASP A 232 1.38 -39.28 -8.33
N ALA A 233 0.59 -38.41 -7.69
CA ALA A 233 0.55 -37.02 -8.06
C ALA A 233 1.16 -36.12 -6.98
N ASP A 234 2.46 -35.91 -7.07
CA ASP A 234 3.15 -34.82 -6.33
C ASP A 234 2.82 -33.43 -6.87
N TYR A 235 2.02 -33.32 -7.93
CA TYR A 235 1.74 -32.07 -8.62
C TYR A 235 0.27 -31.99 -9.05
N TYR A 236 -0.38 -30.81 -8.90
CA TYR A 236 -1.47 -30.35 -9.75
C TYR A 236 -2.90 -30.35 -9.23
N ILE A 237 -3.20 -29.59 -8.21
CA ILE A 237 -4.57 -29.07 -8.08
C ILE A 237 -4.86 -28.10 -9.23
N ILE A 238 -3.94 -27.25 -9.65
CA ILE A 238 -4.11 -26.28 -10.75
C ILE A 238 -4.44 -26.97 -12.08
N GLN A 239 -3.76 -28.09 -12.44
CA GLN A 239 -4.02 -28.78 -13.70
C GLN A 239 -5.34 -29.55 -13.72
N LYS A 240 -5.77 -30.10 -12.60
CA LYS A 240 -7.13 -30.70 -12.46
C LYS A 240 -8.26 -29.67 -12.52
N TRP A 241 -8.01 -28.45 -12.09
CA TRP A 241 -8.94 -27.34 -12.21
C TRP A 241 -9.29 -27.02 -13.64
N PHE A 242 -8.29 -26.95 -14.52
CA PHE A 242 -8.49 -26.77 -15.94
C PHE A 242 -9.40 -27.85 -16.53
N ASN A 243 -9.18 -29.10 -16.18
CA ASN A 243 -9.98 -30.22 -16.67
C ASN A 243 -11.42 -30.22 -16.14
N VAL A 244 -11.67 -29.72 -14.92
CA VAL A 244 -13.03 -29.65 -14.34
C VAL A 244 -13.83 -28.50 -14.96
N LEU A 245 -13.21 -27.37 -15.29
CA LEU A 245 -13.89 -26.22 -15.89
C LEU A 245 -14.10 -26.37 -17.41
N TRP A 246 -13.27 -27.14 -18.11
CA TRP A 246 -13.29 -27.25 -19.58
C TRP A 246 -13.67 -28.66 -20.08
N GLY A 247 -13.82 -29.62 -19.22
CA GLY A 247 -14.03 -31.03 -19.59
C GLY A 247 -15.46 -31.46 -19.85
N ASN A 248 -16.45 -30.56 -19.82
CA ASN A 248 -17.88 -30.89 -20.05
C ASN A 248 -18.59 -29.77 -20.81
N TRP A 249 -18.11 -29.43 -22.01
CA TRP A 249 -18.91 -28.75 -23.04
C TRP A 249 -18.89 -29.57 -24.32
#